data_ffd6aac5b6883013d9920c1aba519a2c
#
_entry.id   ffd6aac5b6883013d9920c1aba519a2c
#
_cell.length_a   1.000
_cell.length_b   1.000
_cell.length_c   1.000
_cell.angle_alpha   90.00
_cell.angle_beta   90.00
_cell.angle_gamma   90.00
#
_symmetry.space_group_name_H-M   'P 1'
#
loop_
_entity.id
_entity.type
_entity.pdbx_description
1 polymer ?
#
loop_
_entity_poly.entity_id
_entity_poly.type
_entity_poly.pdbx_seq_one_letter_code
_entity_poly.pdbx_strand_id
1 'polypeptide(L)'
;FEKERLDLPHRNAGSVHAPDDEMALENARDVFVRRPNCLSLWVVAANQIFSKTVEELAADSSWRNAPLSEASEAYLVFQKQGQRQAETFVNHVGEVEARSAQEALRQALEKFSRENVFVWWVCPVRAVTRSEDGDAASLFQPARDKEYRQPNFYRVVTLMHELKASQQEARQLDEDML
;
A
#
# COMPACT_ATOMS: atom_id res chain seq x y z
N PHE A 1 4.12 -0.30 3.12
CA PHE A 1 4.17 0.38 1.81
C PHE A 1 5.12 -0.38 0.90
N GLU A 2 4.70 -0.64 -0.33
CA GLU A 2 5.43 -1.42 -1.32
C GLU A 2 5.80 -0.55 -2.54
N LYS A 3 7.01 -0.75 -3.07
CA LYS A 3 7.46 -0.19 -4.35
C LYS A 3 7.77 -1.31 -5.32
N GLU A 4 6.99 -1.42 -6.39
CA GLU A 4 7.14 -2.48 -7.39
C GLU A 4 8.09 -2.11 -8.55
N ARG A 5 8.24 -0.82 -8.84
CA ARG A 5 9.05 -0.32 -9.97
C ARG A 5 9.74 0.99 -9.60
N LEU A 6 10.86 1.29 -10.25
CA LEU A 6 11.65 2.50 -10.00
C LEU A 6 10.86 3.79 -10.28
N ASP A 7 10.00 3.78 -11.28
CA ASP A 7 9.17 4.90 -11.71
C ASP A 7 7.89 5.10 -10.89
N LEU A 8 7.57 4.16 -9.97
CA LEU A 8 6.39 4.25 -9.12
C LEU A 8 6.76 4.67 -7.69
N PRO A 9 5.89 5.42 -7.01
CA PRO A 9 6.05 5.72 -5.60
C PRO A 9 5.78 4.48 -4.73
N HIS A 10 6.23 4.52 -3.47
CA HIS A 10 5.74 3.59 -2.46
C HIS A 10 4.24 3.83 -2.25
N ARG A 11 3.46 2.76 -2.25
CA ARG A 11 2.02 2.80 -1.98
C ARG A 11 1.68 1.90 -0.80
N ASN A 12 0.65 2.24 -0.08
CA ASN A 12 0.15 1.37 0.98
C ASN A 12 -0.36 0.05 0.39
N ALA A 13 0.18 -1.05 0.87
CA ALA A 13 -0.22 -2.42 0.48
C ALA A 13 -1.20 -3.04 1.48
N GLY A 14 -1.26 -2.51 2.71
CA GLY A 14 -2.11 -3.02 3.77
C GLY A 14 -1.47 -2.88 5.16
N SER A 15 -1.95 -3.67 6.11
CA SER A 15 -1.43 -3.71 7.48
C SER A 15 -1.16 -5.14 7.93
N VAL A 16 -0.21 -5.29 8.85
CA VAL A 16 0.16 -6.55 9.51
C VAL A 16 0.21 -6.35 11.02
N HIS A 17 0.08 -7.43 11.76
CA HIS A 17 0.34 -7.47 13.19
C HIS A 17 1.70 -8.11 13.44
N ALA A 18 2.52 -7.45 14.26
CA ALA A 18 3.84 -7.95 14.64
C ALA A 18 4.26 -7.37 16.00
N PRO A 19 5.11 -8.04 16.76
CA PRO A 19 5.62 -7.55 18.03
C PRO A 19 6.66 -6.43 17.88
N ASP A 20 7.36 -6.39 16.76
CA ASP A 20 8.40 -5.42 16.42
C ASP A 20 8.45 -5.11 14.91
N ASP A 21 9.28 -4.15 14.53
CA ASP A 21 9.35 -3.64 13.17
C ASP A 21 10.01 -4.64 12.20
N GLU A 22 10.98 -5.45 12.65
CA GLU A 22 11.64 -6.46 11.82
C GLU A 22 10.64 -7.55 11.44
N MET A 23 9.91 -8.07 12.41
CA MET A 23 8.86 -9.05 12.18
C MET A 23 7.72 -8.46 11.35
N ALA A 24 7.41 -7.17 11.52
CA ALA A 24 6.44 -6.47 10.67
C ALA A 24 6.88 -6.44 9.21
N LEU A 25 8.17 -6.21 8.95
CA LEU A 25 8.74 -6.21 7.59
C LEU A 25 8.66 -7.60 6.95
N GLU A 26 9.01 -8.65 7.69
CA GLU A 26 8.91 -10.03 7.21
C GLU A 26 7.47 -10.45 6.96
N ASN A 27 6.56 -10.16 7.90
CA ASN A 27 5.13 -10.45 7.72
C ASN A 27 4.55 -9.69 6.53
N ALA A 28 4.93 -8.42 6.35
CA ALA A 28 4.48 -7.63 5.20
C ALA A 28 5.02 -8.20 3.88
N ARG A 29 6.28 -8.66 3.85
CA ARG A 29 6.84 -9.40 2.70
C ARG A 29 5.99 -10.63 2.38
N ASP A 30 5.68 -11.43 3.38
CA ASP A 30 4.97 -12.69 3.17
C ASP A 30 3.52 -12.50 2.73
N VAL A 31 2.86 -11.47 3.21
CA VAL A 31 1.46 -11.18 2.90
C VAL A 31 1.30 -10.42 1.58
N PHE A 32 2.09 -9.37 1.37
CA PHE A 32 1.86 -8.41 0.28
C PHE A 32 2.74 -8.62 -0.93
N VAL A 33 4.01 -9.02 -0.75
CA VAL A 33 4.92 -9.28 -1.88
C VAL A 33 4.53 -10.59 -2.58
N ARG A 34 3.65 -10.46 -3.56
CA ARG A 34 3.10 -11.59 -4.31
C ARG A 34 3.83 -11.86 -5.62
N ARG A 35 4.61 -10.93 -6.09
CA ARG A 35 5.36 -10.99 -7.35
C ARG A 35 6.82 -10.66 -7.08
N PRO A 36 7.76 -11.21 -7.85
CA PRO A 36 9.19 -10.97 -7.65
C PRO A 36 9.67 -9.57 -8.05
N ASN A 37 8.77 -8.64 -8.29
CA ASN A 37 9.10 -7.28 -8.76
C ASN A 37 9.15 -6.26 -7.62
N CYS A 38 8.94 -6.67 -6.36
CA CYS A 38 9.10 -5.75 -5.23
C CYS A 38 10.56 -5.27 -5.16
N LEU A 39 10.74 -3.96 -5.20
CA LEU A 39 12.05 -3.32 -5.10
C LEU A 39 12.35 -2.84 -3.69
N SER A 40 11.33 -2.42 -2.96
CA SER A 40 11.46 -1.89 -1.61
C SER A 40 10.16 -2.02 -0.84
N LEU A 41 10.28 -2.35 0.44
CA LEU A 41 9.19 -2.48 1.38
C LEU A 41 9.46 -1.61 2.61
N TRP A 42 8.48 -0.82 3.04
CA TRP A 42 8.53 0.01 4.22
C TRP A 42 7.42 -0.39 5.18
N VAL A 43 7.72 -0.43 6.45
CA VAL A 43 6.74 -0.59 7.52
C VAL A 43 6.83 0.57 8.50
N VAL A 44 5.73 0.92 9.10
CA VAL A 44 5.63 1.96 10.12
C VAL A 44 4.52 1.59 11.09
N ALA A 45 4.75 1.78 12.38
CA ALA A 45 3.74 1.54 13.39
C ALA A 45 2.53 2.47 13.18
N ALA A 46 1.32 1.92 13.23
CA ALA A 46 0.09 2.66 12.92
C ALA A 46 -0.10 3.91 13.80
N ASN A 47 0.35 3.86 15.05
CA ASN A 47 0.29 4.99 16.00
C ASN A 47 1.28 6.13 15.68
N GLN A 48 2.23 5.91 14.75
CA GLN A 48 3.16 6.93 14.26
C GLN A 48 2.64 7.64 12.99
N ILE A 49 1.49 7.23 12.49
CA ILE A 49 0.86 7.84 11.32
C ILE A 49 -0.17 8.87 11.80
N PHE A 50 0.03 10.13 11.44
CA PHE A 50 -0.98 11.15 11.58
C PHE A 50 -1.76 11.26 10.26
N SER A 51 -3.05 10.92 10.30
CA SER A 51 -3.93 10.91 9.12
C SER A 51 -5.06 11.90 9.26
N LYS A 52 -5.46 12.51 8.13
CA LYS A 52 -6.63 13.36 8.02
C LYS A 52 -7.28 13.22 6.66
N THR A 53 -8.59 13.09 6.65
CA THR A 53 -9.39 13.23 5.42
C THR A 53 -9.62 14.71 5.13
N VAL A 54 -9.98 15.03 3.88
CA VAL A 54 -10.34 16.42 3.51
C VAL A 54 -11.57 16.90 4.29
N GLU A 55 -12.51 16.01 4.58
CA GLU A 55 -13.70 16.29 5.38
C GLU A 55 -13.33 16.65 6.82
N GLU A 56 -12.44 15.89 7.47
CA GLU A 56 -11.92 16.18 8.80
C GLU A 56 -11.13 17.49 8.85
N LEU A 57 -10.36 17.80 7.78
CA LEU A 57 -9.61 19.05 7.67
C LEU A 57 -10.54 20.27 7.54
N ALA A 58 -11.70 20.09 6.90
CA ALA A 58 -12.72 21.13 6.78
C ALA A 58 -13.55 21.30 8.06
N ALA A 59 -13.84 20.19 8.75
CA ALA A 59 -14.69 20.19 9.95
C ALA A 59 -13.97 20.73 11.19
N ASP A 60 -12.67 20.45 11.35
CA ASP A 60 -11.89 20.81 12.52
C ASP A 60 -10.55 21.43 12.12
N SER A 61 -10.29 22.64 12.61
CA SER A 61 -9.01 23.33 12.43
C SER A 61 -8.11 23.31 13.67
N SER A 62 -8.56 22.71 14.78
CA SER A 62 -7.83 22.68 16.06
C SER A 62 -6.47 21.99 15.97
N TRP A 63 -6.33 21.01 15.06
CA TRP A 63 -5.07 20.32 14.81
C TRP A 63 -3.92 21.24 14.40
N ARG A 64 -4.23 22.43 13.86
CA ARG A 64 -3.22 23.44 13.45
C ARG A 64 -2.50 24.07 14.62
N ASN A 65 -3.09 24.01 15.80
CA ASN A 65 -2.59 24.64 17.03
C ASN A 65 -1.83 23.64 17.92
N ALA A 66 -1.45 22.48 17.41
CA ALA A 66 -0.70 21.50 18.17
C ALA A 66 0.67 22.05 18.61
N PRO A 67 1.16 21.65 19.79
CA PRO A 67 2.45 22.09 20.28
C PRO A 67 3.56 21.63 19.32
N LEU A 68 4.54 22.52 19.10
CA LEU A 68 5.70 22.25 18.28
C LEU A 68 6.81 21.71 19.18
N SER A 69 7.55 20.72 18.70
CA SER A 69 8.79 20.30 19.36
C SER A 69 9.92 21.32 19.13
N GLU A 70 10.97 21.26 19.94
CA GLU A 70 12.12 22.15 19.76
C GLU A 70 12.91 21.81 18.49
N ALA A 71 13.00 20.53 18.14
CA ALA A 71 13.75 20.04 16.99
C ALA A 71 12.84 19.78 15.78
N SER A 72 13.34 20.11 14.59
CA SER A 72 12.73 19.71 13.32
C SER A 72 13.23 18.34 12.91
N GLU A 73 12.35 17.54 12.33
CA GLU A 73 12.65 16.23 11.77
C GLU A 73 11.97 16.05 10.42
N ALA A 74 12.47 15.11 9.61
CA ALA A 74 11.90 14.79 8.31
C ALA A 74 10.63 13.92 8.48
N TYR A 75 9.59 14.26 7.73
CA TYR A 75 8.33 13.52 7.63
C TYR A 75 8.08 13.06 6.20
N LEU A 76 7.72 11.80 6.04
CA LEU A 76 7.16 11.28 4.79
C LEU A 76 5.71 11.74 4.66
N VAL A 77 5.34 12.12 3.44
CA VAL A 77 3.99 12.56 3.09
C VAL A 77 3.38 11.58 2.10
N PHE A 78 2.18 11.14 2.41
CA PHE A 78 1.39 10.27 1.55
C PHE A 78 0.02 10.91 1.30
N GLN A 79 -0.50 10.70 0.11
CA GLN A 79 -1.84 11.16 -0.26
C GLN A 79 -2.58 10.13 -1.10
N LYS A 80 -3.90 10.18 -1.01
CA LYS A 80 -4.80 9.45 -1.89
C LYS A 80 -5.53 10.41 -2.81
N GLN A 81 -5.55 10.08 -4.07
CA GLN A 81 -6.34 10.75 -5.10
C GLN A 81 -7.53 9.88 -5.50
N GLY A 82 -8.71 10.49 -5.61
CA GLY A 82 -9.94 9.81 -6.04
C GLY A 82 -10.68 9.06 -4.93
N GLN A 83 -12.01 8.97 -5.06
CA GLN A 83 -12.91 8.36 -4.06
C GLN A 83 -13.07 6.84 -4.20
N ARG A 84 -12.61 6.24 -5.30
CA ARG A 84 -12.97 4.87 -5.71
C ARG A 84 -12.34 3.73 -4.91
N GLN A 85 -11.49 4.00 -3.94
CA GLN A 85 -10.79 2.96 -3.16
C GLN A 85 -10.89 3.28 -1.68
N ALA A 86 -10.58 2.30 -0.82
CA ALA A 86 -10.52 2.54 0.62
C ALA A 86 -9.56 3.70 0.96
N GLU A 87 -9.79 4.39 2.04
CA GLU A 87 -9.00 5.55 2.52
C GLU A 87 -7.52 5.20 2.75
N THR A 88 -7.22 3.93 2.93
CA THR A 88 -5.87 3.40 3.13
C THR A 88 -5.00 3.32 1.87
N PHE A 89 -5.58 3.47 0.67
CA PHE A 89 -4.80 3.44 -0.59
C PHE A 89 -4.07 4.76 -0.85
N VAL A 90 -3.08 5.06 -0.04
CA VAL A 90 -2.25 6.25 -0.16
C VAL A 90 -0.93 5.96 -0.86
N ASN A 91 -0.40 6.95 -1.58
CA ASN A 91 0.89 6.91 -2.27
C ASN A 91 1.83 7.93 -1.66
N HIS A 92 3.11 7.58 -1.54
CA HIS A 92 4.16 8.49 -1.13
C HIS A 92 4.33 9.60 -2.19
N VAL A 93 4.36 10.86 -1.75
CA VAL A 93 4.46 12.01 -2.65
C VAL A 93 5.69 12.87 -2.39
N GLY A 94 6.35 12.72 -1.25
CA GLY A 94 7.56 13.46 -0.91
C GLY A 94 7.77 13.60 0.58
N GLU A 95 8.69 14.49 0.94
CA GLU A 95 9.12 14.75 2.31
C GLU A 95 9.03 16.23 2.66
N VAL A 96 8.82 16.51 3.94
CA VAL A 96 8.85 17.85 4.53
C VAL A 96 9.61 17.82 5.86
N GLU A 97 10.26 18.95 6.21
CA GLU A 97 10.90 19.15 7.50
C GLU A 97 9.96 19.89 8.42
N ALA A 98 9.62 19.28 9.56
CA ALA A 98 8.67 19.89 10.49
C ALA A 98 8.98 19.53 11.94
N ARG A 99 8.41 20.30 12.86
CA ARG A 99 8.57 20.12 14.31
C ARG A 99 7.42 19.34 14.95
N SER A 100 6.42 18.98 14.15
CA SER A 100 5.32 18.10 14.55
C SER A 100 4.63 17.51 13.33
N ALA A 101 3.88 16.42 13.51
CA ALA A 101 3.10 15.80 12.44
C ALA A 101 2.03 16.77 11.88
N GLN A 102 1.48 17.64 12.73
CA GLN A 102 0.50 18.66 12.34
C GLN A 102 1.15 19.74 11.47
N GLU A 103 2.35 20.20 11.83
CA GLU A 103 3.12 21.14 11.00
C GLU A 103 3.50 20.50 9.68
N ALA A 104 3.93 19.22 9.71
CA ALA A 104 4.22 18.44 8.50
C ALA A 104 3.01 18.37 7.58
N LEU A 105 1.83 18.08 8.10
CA LEU A 105 0.61 18.07 7.31
C LEU A 105 0.28 19.44 6.72
N ARG A 106 0.46 20.53 7.50
CA ARG A 106 0.24 21.90 6.99
C ARG A 106 1.16 22.20 5.80
N GLN A 107 2.45 21.90 5.95
CA GLN A 107 3.42 22.08 4.84
C GLN A 107 3.10 21.17 3.66
N ALA A 108 2.64 19.94 3.91
CA ALA A 108 2.24 19.00 2.87
C ALA A 108 1.05 19.52 2.05
N LEU A 109 0.05 20.12 2.72
CA LEU A 109 -1.10 20.75 2.07
C LEU A 109 -0.67 21.92 1.15
N GLU A 110 0.35 22.67 1.52
CA GLU A 110 0.89 23.77 0.71
C GLU A 110 1.75 23.27 -0.45
N LYS A 111 2.66 22.30 -0.17
CA LYS A 111 3.69 21.86 -1.12
C LYS A 111 3.19 20.84 -2.14
N PHE A 112 2.31 19.94 -1.72
CA PHE A 112 1.83 18.80 -2.52
C PHE A 112 0.35 18.87 -2.87
N SER A 113 -0.28 20.05 -2.74
CA SER A 113 -1.70 20.22 -3.10
C SER A 113 -1.93 19.83 -4.56
N ARG A 114 -2.90 18.94 -4.77
CA ARG A 114 -3.38 18.52 -6.09
C ARG A 114 -4.89 18.48 -6.08
N GLU A 115 -5.49 18.52 -7.26
CA GLU A 115 -6.92 18.30 -7.38
C GLU A 115 -7.30 16.89 -6.96
N ASN A 116 -8.45 16.75 -6.31
CA ASN A 116 -9.03 15.46 -5.92
C ASN A 116 -8.20 14.64 -4.92
N VAL A 117 -7.49 15.27 -3.99
CA VAL A 117 -6.90 14.59 -2.84
C VAL A 117 -7.97 14.43 -1.76
N PHE A 118 -8.13 13.21 -1.23
CA PHE A 118 -9.15 12.87 -0.23
C PHE A 118 -8.58 12.57 1.14
N VAL A 119 -7.38 12.03 1.19
CA VAL A 119 -6.73 11.61 2.45
C VAL A 119 -5.26 11.99 2.42
N TRP A 120 -4.78 12.44 3.55
CA TRP A 120 -3.39 12.76 3.82
C TRP A 120 -2.88 11.95 5.00
N TRP A 121 -1.70 11.36 4.84
CA TRP A 121 -0.95 10.75 5.92
C TRP A 121 0.43 11.37 6.00
N VAL A 122 0.90 11.57 7.23
CA VAL A 122 2.30 11.94 7.50
C VAL A 122 2.85 11.07 8.60
N CYS A 123 4.11 10.68 8.50
CA CYS A 123 4.82 9.96 9.54
C CYS A 123 6.30 10.38 9.57
N PRO A 124 6.95 10.40 10.74
CA PRO A 124 8.36 10.75 10.83
C PRO A 124 9.22 9.69 10.14
N VAL A 125 10.23 10.12 9.39
CA VAL A 125 11.15 9.22 8.67
C VAL A 125 11.82 8.22 9.60
N ARG A 126 12.15 8.64 10.85
CA ARG A 126 12.77 7.78 11.87
C ARG A 126 11.91 6.60 12.33
N ALA A 127 10.59 6.70 12.14
CA ALA A 127 9.63 5.65 12.53
C ALA A 127 9.41 4.63 11.42
N VAL A 128 10.08 4.76 10.28
CA VAL A 128 9.90 3.88 9.13
C VAL A 128 11.06 2.90 9.04
N THR A 129 10.76 1.62 9.25
CA THR A 129 11.69 0.52 8.98
C THR A 129 11.61 0.16 7.50
N ARG A 130 12.76 0.07 6.85
CA ARG A 130 12.87 -0.12 5.40
C ARG A 130 13.63 -1.41 5.09
N SER A 131 13.25 -2.08 4.01
CA SER A 131 14.12 -3.11 3.43
C SER A 131 15.41 -2.44 2.92
N GLU A 132 16.56 -3.02 3.24
CA GLU A 132 17.85 -2.54 2.77
C GLU A 132 18.06 -2.91 1.30
N ASP A 133 18.68 -2.01 0.53
CA ASP A 133 18.92 -2.23 -0.90
C ASP A 133 19.83 -3.44 -1.14
N GLY A 134 20.80 -3.67 -0.24
CA GLY A 134 21.73 -4.81 -0.29
C GLY A 134 21.03 -6.16 -0.08
N ASP A 135 19.99 -6.19 0.71
CA ASP A 135 19.27 -7.42 1.09
C ASP A 135 18.00 -7.65 0.27
N ALA A 136 17.61 -6.69 -0.56
CA ALA A 136 16.35 -6.75 -1.32
C ALA A 136 16.24 -8.05 -2.16
N ALA A 137 17.33 -8.51 -2.74
CA ALA A 137 17.33 -9.73 -3.55
C ALA A 137 17.01 -10.99 -2.74
N SER A 138 17.59 -11.14 -1.54
CA SER A 138 17.35 -12.27 -0.65
C SER A 138 16.01 -12.13 0.07
N LEU A 139 15.67 -10.93 0.54
CA LEU A 139 14.42 -10.65 1.24
C LEU A 139 13.19 -10.97 0.37
N PHE A 140 13.25 -10.66 -0.93
CA PHE A 140 12.12 -10.88 -1.84
C PHE A 140 12.20 -12.20 -2.63
N GLN A 141 13.26 -13.00 -2.46
CA GLN A 141 13.38 -14.31 -3.09
C GLN A 141 12.19 -15.23 -2.82
N PRO A 142 11.62 -15.34 -1.58
CA PRO A 142 10.47 -16.19 -1.33
C PRO A 142 9.23 -15.87 -2.19
N ALA A 143 9.13 -14.66 -2.73
CA ALA A 143 8.05 -14.31 -3.65
C ALA A 143 8.17 -15.03 -4.99
N ARG A 144 9.38 -15.43 -5.40
CA ARG A 144 9.63 -16.21 -6.63
C ARG A 144 9.17 -17.66 -6.48
N ASP A 145 9.24 -18.18 -5.26
CA ASP A 145 8.91 -19.57 -4.95
C ASP A 145 7.42 -19.76 -4.62
N LYS A 146 6.63 -18.67 -4.62
CA LYS A 146 5.19 -18.71 -4.35
C LYS A 146 4.36 -19.13 -5.56
N GLU A 147 4.68 -20.29 -6.16
CA GLU A 147 3.99 -20.84 -7.34
C GLU A 147 2.49 -21.03 -7.13
N TYR A 148 2.08 -21.43 -5.92
CA TYR A 148 0.67 -21.63 -5.55
C TYR A 148 -0.22 -20.37 -5.64
N ARG A 149 0.37 -19.19 -5.78
CA ARG A 149 -0.35 -17.91 -5.94
C ARG A 149 -0.37 -17.41 -7.39
N GLN A 150 0.30 -18.10 -8.30
CA GLN A 150 0.27 -17.75 -9.71
C GLN A 150 -1.02 -18.30 -10.35
N PRO A 151 -1.76 -17.50 -11.14
CA PRO A 151 -2.98 -17.97 -11.81
C PRO A 151 -2.75 -19.22 -12.67
N ASN A 152 -1.55 -19.38 -13.23
CA ASN A 152 -1.17 -20.52 -14.07
C ASN A 152 -1.00 -21.83 -13.29
N PHE A 153 -0.77 -21.76 -11.97
CA PHE A 153 -0.69 -22.95 -11.12
C PHE A 153 -2.06 -23.63 -10.98
N TYR A 154 -3.10 -22.83 -10.87
CA TYR A 154 -4.47 -23.29 -10.86
C TYR A 154 -4.98 -23.28 -12.29
N ARG A 155 -5.01 -24.42 -12.97
CA ARG A 155 -5.56 -24.58 -14.34
C ARG A 155 -7.07 -24.28 -14.42
N VAL A 156 -7.56 -23.37 -13.62
CA VAL A 156 -8.98 -23.02 -13.47
C VAL A 156 -9.58 -22.59 -14.79
N VAL A 157 -8.86 -21.80 -15.58
CA VAL A 157 -9.32 -21.30 -16.89
C VAL A 157 -9.49 -22.47 -17.86
N THR A 158 -8.54 -23.40 -17.93
CA THR A 158 -8.61 -24.59 -18.78
C THR A 158 -9.78 -25.47 -18.37
N LEU A 159 -9.90 -25.78 -17.07
CA LEU A 159 -11.00 -26.58 -16.53
C LEU A 159 -12.36 -25.92 -16.76
N MET A 160 -12.47 -24.60 -16.65
CA MET A 160 -13.72 -23.89 -16.98
C MET A 160 -14.07 -23.96 -18.46
N HIS A 161 -13.09 -23.93 -19.37
CA HIS A 161 -13.32 -24.10 -20.80
C HIS A 161 -13.78 -25.52 -21.12
N GLU A 162 -13.13 -26.52 -20.53
CA GLU A 162 -13.50 -27.93 -20.70
C GLU A 162 -14.92 -28.20 -20.17
N LEU A 163 -15.28 -27.71 -19.00
CA LEU A 163 -16.62 -27.81 -18.44
C LEU A 163 -17.69 -27.12 -19.28
N LYS A 164 -17.40 -25.95 -19.84
CA LYS A 164 -18.32 -25.26 -20.73
C LYS A 164 -18.53 -26.02 -22.05
N ALA A 165 -17.45 -26.55 -22.60
CA ALA A 165 -17.54 -27.36 -23.83
C ALA A 165 -18.40 -28.61 -23.61
N SER A 166 -18.16 -29.37 -22.53
CA SER A 166 -18.94 -30.57 -22.21
C SER A 166 -20.42 -30.27 -21.93
N GLN A 167 -20.72 -29.12 -21.31
CA GLN A 167 -22.12 -28.69 -21.11
C GLN A 167 -22.81 -28.28 -22.41
N GLN A 168 -22.08 -27.71 -23.37
CA GLN A 168 -22.63 -27.38 -24.68
C GLN A 168 -22.91 -28.62 -25.51
N GLU A 169 -21.99 -29.60 -25.49
CA GLU A 169 -22.20 -30.91 -26.15
C GLU A 169 -23.39 -31.66 -25.57
N ALA A 170 -23.54 -31.69 -24.24
CA ALA A 170 -24.69 -32.33 -23.59
C ALA A 170 -26.03 -31.68 -23.98
N ARG A 171 -26.08 -30.35 -24.08
CA ARG A 171 -27.30 -29.63 -24.53
C ARG A 171 -27.65 -29.92 -25.99
N GLN A 172 -26.64 -29.99 -26.86
CA GLN A 172 -26.83 -30.28 -28.27
C GLN A 172 -27.39 -31.72 -28.48
N LEU A 173 -26.89 -32.67 -27.72
CA LEU A 173 -27.40 -34.05 -27.75
C LEU A 173 -28.86 -34.17 -27.26
N ASP A 174 -29.24 -33.37 -26.27
CA ASP A 174 -30.63 -33.35 -25.78
C ASP A 174 -31.58 -32.68 -26.78
N GLU A 175 -31.12 -31.66 -27.53
CA GLU A 175 -31.89 -30.99 -28.58
C GLU A 175 -32.07 -31.87 -29.83
N ASP A 176 -31.06 -32.67 -30.19
CA ASP A 176 -31.12 -33.59 -31.33
C ASP A 176 -31.95 -34.88 -31.07
N MET A 177 -32.33 -35.13 -29.81
CA MET A 177 -33.17 -36.27 -29.39
C MET A 177 -34.67 -35.95 -29.26
N LEU A 178 -35.06 -34.70 -29.45
CA LEU A 178 -36.47 -34.21 -29.38
C LEU A 178 -37.00 -33.94 -30.79
#